data_fef2cb127e615cd382cb541a36a6b3e4
#
_entry.id   fef2cb127e615cd382cb541a36a6b3e4
#
_cell.length_a   1.000
_cell.length_b   1.000
_cell.length_c   1.000
_cell.angle_alpha   90.00
_cell.angle_beta   90.00
_cell.angle_gamma   90.00
#
_symmetry.space_group_name_H-M   'P 1'
#
loop_
_entity.id
_entity.type
_entity.pdbx_description
1 polymer ?
#
loop_
_entity_poly.entity_id
_entity_poly.type
_entity_poly.pdbx_seq_one_letter_code
_entity_poly.pdbx_strand_id
1 'polypeptide(L)'
;MGSLHYLPQKRPFIWERKAWGASDPTGYLYPLGRVEQITIHHTVSAVKPPFEEIKSIQRYHMKKEPDPFFDIGYHFLIDRASNIDGQDIYEGRQRQSNGALSQGAHVAGRNQGNIGVA
;
A
#
# COMPACT_ATOMS: atom_id res chain seq x y z
N MET A 1 19.78 13.75 27.75
CA MET A 1 19.56 13.40 27.29
C MET A 1 18.97 12.71 26.53
N GLY A 2 18.74 12.13 26.80
CA GLY A 2 18.00 11.24 26.01
C GLY A 2 17.37 11.79 24.78
N SER A 3 17.22 13.03 24.77
CA SER A 3 16.63 13.73 23.65
C SER A 3 17.34 13.47 22.32
N LEU A 4 18.58 13.03 22.38
CA LEU A 4 19.29 12.69 21.15
C LEU A 4 18.62 11.58 20.38
N HIS A 5 17.86 10.77 21.07
CA HIS A 5 17.13 9.68 20.44
C HIS A 5 15.85 10.14 19.78
N TYR A 6 15.49 11.36 20.00
CA TYR A 6 14.23 11.92 19.52
C TYR A 6 14.44 12.98 18.49
N LEU A 7 15.56 12.93 17.79
CA LEU A 7 15.70 13.77 16.62
C LEU A 7 14.52 13.48 15.72
N PRO A 8 13.83 14.51 15.28
CA PRO A 8 12.68 14.30 14.41
C PRO A 8 13.08 13.45 13.22
N GLN A 9 12.46 12.31 13.10
CA GLN A 9 12.64 11.50 11.93
C GLN A 9 12.01 12.25 10.78
N LYS A 10 12.73 12.37 9.68
CA LYS A 10 12.11 12.87 8.47
C LYS A 10 11.06 11.85 8.06
N ARG A 11 9.89 12.33 7.72
CA ARG A 11 8.90 11.44 7.14
C ARG A 11 9.46 10.86 5.86
N PRO A 12 9.32 9.56 5.64
CA PRO A 12 9.72 8.98 4.38
C PRO A 12 8.89 9.62 3.26
N PHE A 13 9.49 9.80 2.12
CA PHE A 13 8.75 10.22 0.95
C PHE A 13 7.89 9.06 0.48
N ILE A 14 6.61 9.32 0.28
CA ILE A 14 5.68 8.30 -0.19
C ILE A 14 5.12 8.77 -1.53
N TRP A 15 5.32 7.97 -2.55
CA TRP A 15 4.76 8.25 -3.87
C TRP A 15 3.25 8.06 -3.83
N GLU A 16 2.52 9.08 -4.25
CA GLU A 16 1.06 9.01 -4.30
C GLU A 16 0.59 8.10 -5.43
N ARG A 17 -0.64 7.64 -5.32
CA ARG A 17 -1.27 6.81 -6.33
C ARG A 17 -1.18 7.41 -7.73
N LYS A 18 -1.38 8.70 -7.83
CA LYS A 18 -1.32 9.40 -9.12
C LYS A 18 0.05 9.25 -9.77
N ALA A 19 1.11 9.24 -8.97
CA ALA A 19 2.47 9.16 -9.50
C ALA A 19 2.73 7.86 -10.23
N TRP A 20 2.16 6.75 -9.75
CA TRP A 20 2.37 5.47 -10.43
C TRP A 20 1.23 5.09 -11.37
N GLY A 21 0.29 6.00 -11.59
CA GLY A 21 -0.76 5.80 -12.57
C GLY A 21 -1.83 4.81 -12.12
N ALA A 22 -2.21 4.85 -10.86
CA ALA A 22 -3.24 3.96 -10.32
C ALA A 22 -4.56 4.13 -11.08
N SER A 23 -5.25 3.02 -11.28
CA SER A 23 -6.63 3.05 -11.74
C SER A 23 -7.55 3.37 -10.58
N ASP A 24 -8.70 3.98 -10.86
CA ASP A 24 -9.68 4.25 -9.83
C ASP A 24 -10.27 2.94 -9.30
N PRO A 25 -10.67 2.91 -8.02
CA PRO A 25 -11.36 1.74 -7.50
C PRO A 25 -12.63 1.44 -8.28
N THR A 26 -12.97 0.16 -8.36
CA THR A 26 -14.19 -0.27 -9.07
C THR A 26 -15.40 -0.38 -8.17
N GLY A 27 -15.24 -0.09 -6.89
CA GLY A 27 -16.33 -0.15 -5.94
C GLY A 27 -16.02 0.63 -4.69
N TYR A 28 -16.97 0.61 -3.76
CA TYR A 28 -16.85 1.36 -2.51
C TYR A 28 -15.79 0.74 -1.59
N LEU A 29 -14.93 1.59 -1.03
CA LEU A 29 -13.94 1.18 -0.06
C LEU A 29 -14.37 1.63 1.32
N TYR A 30 -14.45 0.69 2.26
CA TYR A 30 -14.86 0.97 3.62
C TYR A 30 -13.69 1.56 4.41
N PRO A 31 -13.96 2.36 5.45
CA PRO A 31 -12.90 2.85 6.32
C PRO A 31 -12.17 1.70 7.00
N LEU A 32 -10.86 1.85 7.19
CA LEU A 32 -10.05 0.85 7.91
C LEU A 32 -10.50 0.76 9.36
N GLY A 33 -10.86 1.88 9.93
CA GLY A 33 -11.18 1.95 11.33
C GLY A 33 -9.92 2.08 12.19
N ARG A 34 -10.05 1.72 13.46
CA ARG A 34 -8.93 1.79 14.39
C ARG A 34 -7.85 0.79 13.98
N VAL A 35 -6.63 1.26 13.90
CA VAL A 35 -5.50 0.39 13.54
C VAL A 35 -5.16 -0.49 14.74
N GLU A 36 -5.20 -1.79 14.53
CA GLU A 36 -4.88 -2.77 15.56
C GLU A 36 -3.74 -3.69 15.14
N GLN A 37 -3.41 -3.72 13.85
CA GLN A 37 -2.44 -4.66 13.34
C GLN A 37 -1.77 -4.10 12.08
N ILE A 38 -0.52 -4.48 11.87
CA ILE A 38 0.19 -4.24 10.63
C ILE A 38 0.71 -5.59 10.16
N THR A 39 0.41 -5.95 8.94
CA THR A 39 0.86 -7.20 8.35
C THR A 39 1.85 -6.91 7.23
N ILE A 40 3.02 -7.53 7.32
CA ILE A 40 4.04 -7.40 6.30
C ILE A 40 3.93 -8.58 5.36
N HIS A 41 3.79 -8.28 4.08
CA HIS A 41 3.73 -9.27 3.02
C HIS A 41 4.95 -9.15 2.14
N HIS A 42 5.12 -10.10 1.26
CA HIS A 42 6.00 -9.92 0.12
C HIS A 42 5.23 -10.28 -1.14
N THR A 43 5.54 -9.60 -2.22
CA THR A 43 4.93 -9.91 -3.51
C THR A 43 5.81 -10.92 -4.23
N VAL A 44 5.16 -11.85 -4.91
CA VAL A 44 5.87 -12.83 -5.73
C VAL A 44 5.71 -12.36 -7.16
N SER A 45 6.55 -11.45 -7.58
CA SER A 45 6.48 -10.91 -8.92
C SER A 45 7.88 -10.74 -9.48
N ALA A 46 7.98 -10.74 -10.80
CA ALA A 46 9.24 -10.47 -11.45
C ALA A 46 9.67 -9.04 -11.15
N VAL A 47 10.98 -8.83 -11.09
CA VAL A 47 11.51 -7.48 -10.91
C VAL A 47 11.17 -6.66 -12.15
N LYS A 48 10.53 -5.53 -11.93
CA LYS A 48 10.13 -4.60 -12.97
C LYS A 48 10.44 -3.20 -12.50
N PRO A 49 10.44 -2.20 -13.40
CA PRO A 49 10.48 -0.81 -12.96
C PRO A 49 9.38 -0.54 -11.93
N PRO A 50 9.66 0.25 -10.90
CA PRO A 50 8.77 0.36 -9.73
C PRO A 50 7.32 0.65 -10.06
N PHE A 51 7.07 1.64 -10.91
CA PHE A 51 5.69 2.01 -11.23
C PHE A 51 4.97 0.92 -12.00
N GLU A 52 5.67 0.22 -12.86
CA GLU A 52 5.07 -0.88 -13.63
C GLU A 52 4.75 -2.06 -12.74
N GLU A 53 5.60 -2.34 -11.77
CA GLU A 53 5.34 -3.44 -10.84
C GLU A 53 4.07 -3.17 -10.05
N ILE A 54 3.92 -1.97 -9.51
CA ILE A 54 2.74 -1.63 -8.72
C ILE A 54 1.49 -1.65 -9.58
N LYS A 55 1.55 -1.11 -10.78
CA LYS A 55 0.42 -1.17 -11.70
C LYS A 55 0.04 -2.61 -12.05
N SER A 56 1.03 -3.45 -12.20
CA SER A 56 0.80 -4.87 -12.48
C SER A 56 0.10 -5.56 -11.29
N ILE A 57 0.52 -5.25 -10.08
CA ILE A 57 -0.12 -5.80 -8.88
C ILE A 57 -1.56 -5.33 -8.78
N GLN A 58 -1.80 -4.04 -9.01
CA GLN A 58 -3.16 -3.52 -8.99
C GLN A 58 -4.03 -4.21 -10.04
N ARG A 59 -3.53 -4.35 -11.26
CA ARG A 59 -4.29 -5.03 -12.31
C ARG A 59 -4.63 -6.46 -11.92
N TYR A 60 -3.67 -7.17 -11.36
CA TYR A 60 -3.92 -8.55 -10.93
C TYR A 60 -5.00 -8.60 -9.87
N HIS A 61 -4.91 -7.75 -8.85
CA HIS A 61 -5.90 -7.72 -7.77
C HIS A 61 -7.30 -7.38 -8.28
N MET A 62 -7.39 -6.46 -9.23
CA MET A 62 -8.69 -5.99 -9.71
C MET A 62 -9.31 -6.90 -10.76
N LYS A 63 -8.56 -7.84 -11.29
CA LYS A 63 -9.05 -8.76 -12.33
C LYS A 63 -9.03 -10.22 -11.94
N LYS A 64 -8.51 -10.55 -10.78
CA LYS A 64 -8.39 -11.95 -10.38
C LYS A 64 -9.76 -12.57 -10.18
N GLU A 65 -9.85 -13.85 -10.53
CA GLU A 65 -11.07 -14.62 -10.37
C GLU A 65 -10.93 -15.57 -9.18
N PRO A 66 -12.02 -15.93 -8.50
CA PRO A 66 -13.40 -15.49 -8.74
C PRO A 66 -13.74 -14.18 -8.05
N ASP A 67 -12.88 -13.67 -7.17
CA ASP A 67 -13.18 -12.51 -6.34
C ASP A 67 -12.21 -11.38 -6.63
N PRO A 68 -12.49 -10.56 -7.65
CA PRO A 68 -11.64 -9.39 -7.92
C PRO A 68 -11.80 -8.36 -6.79
N PHE A 69 -10.70 -7.70 -6.46
CA PHE A 69 -10.73 -6.63 -5.49
C PHE A 69 -11.15 -5.33 -6.17
N PHE A 70 -11.66 -4.41 -5.37
CA PHE A 70 -12.06 -3.09 -5.90
C PHE A 70 -10.85 -2.18 -6.14
N ASP A 71 -9.70 -2.53 -5.62
CA ASP A 71 -8.47 -1.77 -5.74
C ASP A 71 -7.32 -2.69 -5.30
N ILE A 72 -6.07 -2.23 -5.47
CA ILE A 72 -4.93 -2.94 -4.91
C ILE A 72 -5.18 -3.19 -3.42
N GLY A 73 -4.84 -4.38 -2.96
CA GLY A 73 -5.19 -4.80 -1.60
C GLY A 73 -4.31 -4.23 -0.51
N TYR A 74 -3.08 -3.80 -0.83
CA TYR A 74 -2.12 -3.30 0.14
C TYR A 74 -2.24 -1.80 0.31
N HIS A 75 -1.99 -1.32 1.52
CA HIS A 75 -2.00 0.11 1.80
C HIS A 75 -0.72 0.79 1.32
N PHE A 76 0.42 0.10 1.50
CA PHE A 76 1.72 0.63 1.11
C PHE A 76 2.54 -0.48 0.48
N LEU A 77 3.38 -0.09 -0.47
CA LEU A 77 4.31 -1.01 -1.10
C LEU A 77 5.71 -0.41 -1.00
N ILE A 78 6.67 -1.28 -0.72
CA ILE A 78 8.06 -0.87 -0.58
C ILE A 78 8.84 -1.53 -1.71
N ASP A 79 9.52 -0.70 -2.48
CA ASP A 79 10.32 -1.20 -3.59
C ASP A 79 11.58 -1.87 -3.05
N ARG A 80 11.82 -3.08 -3.54
CA ARG A 80 12.99 -3.83 -3.16
C ARG A 80 14.24 -3.33 -3.85
N ALA A 81 14.11 -2.83 -5.05
CA ALA A 81 15.22 -2.26 -5.81
C ALA A 81 15.45 -0.84 -5.34
N SER A 82 16.15 -0.69 -4.24
CA SER A 82 16.39 0.61 -3.67
C SER A 82 17.30 1.45 -4.57
N ASN A 83 17.07 2.75 -4.53
CA ASN A 83 18.01 3.69 -5.07
C ASN A 83 19.08 4.01 -4.01
N ILE A 84 19.90 5.01 -4.28
CA ILE A 84 21.02 5.35 -3.42
C ILE A 84 20.57 5.72 -2.01
N ASP A 85 19.42 6.32 -1.88
CA ASP A 85 18.94 6.87 -0.62
C ASP A 85 18.04 5.91 0.14
N GLY A 86 17.88 4.69 -0.36
CA GLY A 86 17.05 3.71 0.29
C GLY A 86 15.90 3.27 -0.61
N GLN A 87 14.88 2.76 0.02
CA GLN A 87 13.75 2.16 -0.68
C GLN A 87 12.66 3.18 -0.91
N ASP A 88 12.05 3.09 -2.09
CA ASP A 88 10.88 3.89 -2.39
C ASP A 88 9.65 3.24 -1.76
N ILE A 89 8.78 4.10 -1.25
CA ILE A 89 7.51 3.68 -0.67
C ILE A 89 6.39 4.25 -1.53
N TYR A 90 5.40 3.44 -1.79
CA TYR A 90 4.28 3.83 -2.66
C TYR A 90 2.98 3.66 -1.92
N GLU A 91 2.09 4.65 -2.06
CA GLU A 91 0.74 4.53 -1.56
C GLU A 91 -0.02 3.55 -2.47
N GLY A 92 -0.62 2.54 -1.88
CA GLY A 92 -1.38 1.54 -2.62
C GLY A 92 -2.86 1.88 -2.68
N ARG A 93 -3.64 1.24 -1.80
CA ARG A 93 -5.09 1.37 -1.80
C ARG A 93 -5.55 2.79 -1.54
N GLN A 94 -6.58 3.21 -2.27
CA GLN A 94 -7.09 4.58 -2.16
C GLN A 94 -7.62 4.86 -0.76
N ARG A 95 -7.32 6.04 -0.26
CA ARG A 95 -7.80 6.48 1.04
C ARG A 95 -9.25 6.95 0.96
N GLN A 96 -9.85 7.13 2.11
CA GLN A 96 -11.14 7.80 2.25
C GLN A 96 -11.00 9.26 1.89
N SER A 97 -12.10 9.92 1.60
CA SER A 97 -12.10 11.33 1.22
C SER A 97 -11.50 12.25 2.28
N ASN A 98 -11.57 11.84 3.55
CA ASN A 98 -10.98 12.61 4.65
C ASN A 98 -9.50 12.29 4.87
N GLY A 99 -8.88 11.46 4.02
CA GLY A 99 -7.48 11.09 4.13
C GLY A 99 -7.20 9.88 5.00
N ALA A 100 -8.19 9.34 5.68
CA ALA A 100 -8.01 8.13 6.49
C ALA A 100 -7.83 6.92 5.58
N LEU A 101 -7.18 5.89 6.11
CA LEU A 101 -6.97 4.67 5.34
C LEU A 101 -8.27 3.91 5.15
N SER A 102 -8.39 3.25 4.01
CA SER A 102 -9.50 2.35 3.71
C SER A 102 -9.16 0.94 4.17
N GLN A 103 -10.19 0.13 4.41
CA GLN A 103 -9.98 -1.29 4.69
C GLN A 103 -9.36 -1.95 3.46
N GLY A 104 -8.30 -2.70 3.67
CA GLY A 104 -7.59 -3.36 2.58
C GLY A 104 -8.19 -4.71 2.21
N ALA A 105 -7.48 -5.42 1.36
CA ALA A 105 -7.83 -6.76 0.94
C ALA A 105 -6.53 -7.55 0.82
N HIS A 106 -5.92 -7.84 1.96
CA HIS A 106 -4.62 -8.50 1.97
C HIS A 106 -4.53 -9.71 2.91
N VAL A 107 -5.49 -9.89 3.80
CA VAL A 107 -5.58 -11.07 4.66
C VAL A 107 -7.05 -11.47 4.74
N ALA A 108 -7.38 -12.65 4.27
CA ALA A 108 -8.76 -13.14 4.31
C ALA A 108 -9.30 -13.13 5.75
N GLY A 109 -10.43 -12.46 5.95
CA GLY A 109 -11.11 -12.40 7.24
C GLY A 109 -10.47 -11.50 8.28
N ARG A 110 -9.37 -10.81 7.97
CA ARG A 110 -8.65 -9.97 8.94
C ARG A 110 -8.17 -8.66 8.36
N ASN A 111 -9.00 -8.03 7.55
CA ASN A 111 -8.60 -6.76 6.92
C ASN A 111 -9.01 -5.54 7.73
N GLN A 112 -10.02 -5.65 8.58
CA GLN A 112 -10.44 -4.51 9.38
C GLN A 112 -9.36 -4.18 10.41
N GLY A 113 -8.98 -2.91 10.49
CA GLY A 113 -7.95 -2.45 11.41
C GLY A 113 -6.54 -2.95 11.11
N ASN A 114 -6.32 -3.58 9.97
CA ASN A 114 -5.07 -4.24 9.62
C ASN A 114 -4.42 -3.54 8.42
N ILE A 115 -3.30 -2.86 8.64
CA ILE A 115 -2.56 -2.21 7.57
C ILE A 115 -1.70 -3.25 6.87
N GLY A 116 -1.81 -3.33 5.55
CA GLY A 116 -1.01 -4.23 4.74
C GLY A 116 0.13 -3.49 4.07
N VAL A 117 1.35 -4.00 4.25
CA VAL A 117 2.56 -3.46 3.64
C VAL A 117 3.23 -4.60 2.88
N ALA A 118 3.54 -4.35 1.63
CA ALA A 118 4.16 -5.37 0.79
C ALA A 118 5.47 -4.91 0.17
#